data_dfa249fc9228474c68901724eb0991ec
#
_entry.id   dfa249fc9228474c68901724eb0991ec
#
_cell.length_a   1.000
_cell.length_b   1.000
_cell.length_c   1.000
_cell.angle_alpha   90.00
_cell.angle_beta   90.00
_cell.angle_gamma   90.00
#
_symmetry.space_group_name_H-M   'P 1'
#
loop_
_entity.id
_entity.type
_entity.pdbx_description
1 polymer ?
#
loop_
_entity_poly.entity_id
_entity_poly.type
_entity_poly.pdbx_seq_one_letter_code
_entity_poly.pdbx_strand_id
1 'polypeptide(L)'
;MNFADYLTQKLPAVEAEIMRGLPAAPAASAAPAAVTAPAAPAAVTASPAAAASTAAPSERTRTDLNTYLYQPLAHFSAGGGKRVRPVLCCLGSEAVGGSAEAALPVACAIEDFQSAALIHDDIADKSELRRGEKCLYKTLGTGLAINVGDSALVNVVRRVTIADHLSDQLKVRVIDALLAMQEHTLEGQALDLGWAQNERWDVTSDQYLFMALSKTAYYSAAYPLVLGALIGGANQKTLDALKEFGLKVGLAFQLQDDLLNLVGNAEVQGKDFRSDITEGKRTLAVVYALELLDAAEKTELVSILSAHTGDTLKLQRAVELMESANAIKFVRTHALALVDEAKHVLENVILTEDARDTLLSMADFFVNRER
;
A
#
# COMPACT_ATOMS: atom_id res chain seq x y z
N MET A 1 -3.98 18.31 -17.38
CA MET A 1 -3.27 17.08 -17.86
C MET A 1 -4.05 15.87 -17.42
N ASN A 2 -4.14 14.76 -18.22
CA ASN A 2 -4.75 13.54 -17.70
C ASN A 2 -3.79 12.80 -16.76
N PHE A 3 -4.34 11.92 -15.91
CA PHE A 3 -3.57 11.24 -14.87
C PHE A 3 -2.49 10.27 -15.41
N ALA A 4 -2.74 9.61 -16.54
CA ALA A 4 -1.78 8.67 -17.13
C ALA A 4 -0.52 9.40 -17.64
N ASP A 5 -0.70 10.56 -18.26
CA ASP A 5 0.41 11.42 -18.71
C ASP A 5 1.18 11.97 -17.50
N TYR A 6 0.46 12.43 -16.46
CA TYR A 6 1.06 12.89 -15.22
C TYR A 6 1.90 11.81 -14.54
N LEU A 7 1.36 10.59 -14.45
CA LEU A 7 2.07 9.42 -13.91
C LEU A 7 3.38 9.17 -14.67
N THR A 8 3.30 9.14 -16.01
CA THR A 8 4.46 8.94 -16.89
C THR A 8 5.53 10.02 -16.70
N GLN A 9 5.10 11.27 -16.55
CA GLN A 9 6.00 12.41 -16.32
C GLN A 9 6.74 12.34 -14.98
N LYS A 10 6.07 11.93 -13.91
CA LYS A 10 6.66 11.88 -12.55
C LYS A 10 7.48 10.63 -12.27
N LEU A 11 7.21 9.55 -12.98
CA LEU A 11 7.82 8.23 -12.73
C LEU A 11 9.36 8.25 -12.66
N PRO A 12 10.12 8.89 -13.58
CA PRO A 12 11.58 8.88 -13.51
C PRO A 12 12.15 9.50 -12.24
N ALA A 13 11.57 10.60 -11.77
CA ALA A 13 12.01 11.28 -10.54
C ALA A 13 11.70 10.41 -9.30
N VAL A 14 10.54 9.78 -9.27
CA VAL A 14 10.14 8.87 -8.20
C VAL A 14 11.07 7.67 -8.13
N GLU A 15 11.35 7.01 -9.25
CA GLU A 15 12.22 5.83 -9.27
C GLU A 15 13.66 6.17 -8.87
N ALA A 16 14.19 7.30 -9.35
CA ALA A 16 15.51 7.77 -8.93
C ALA A 16 15.57 8.01 -7.42
N GLU A 17 14.53 8.63 -6.84
CA GLU A 17 14.46 8.90 -5.39
C GLU A 17 14.28 7.63 -4.57
N ILE A 18 13.48 6.65 -5.02
CA ILE A 18 13.35 5.34 -4.37
C ILE A 18 14.74 4.74 -4.18
N MET A 19 15.51 4.62 -5.26
CA MET A 19 16.84 4.01 -5.23
C MET A 19 17.86 4.80 -4.41
N ARG A 20 17.81 6.12 -4.49
CA ARG A 20 18.71 7.02 -3.72
C ARG A 20 18.53 6.88 -2.21
N GLY A 21 17.32 6.73 -1.74
CA GLY A 21 16.99 6.68 -0.30
C GLY A 21 16.97 5.28 0.29
N LEU A 22 17.38 4.24 -0.42
CA LEU A 22 17.47 2.88 0.15
C LEU A 22 18.61 2.78 1.16
N PRO A 23 18.45 2.01 2.24
CA PRO A 23 19.50 1.76 3.18
C PRO A 23 20.65 0.96 2.54
N ALA A 24 21.87 1.22 3.00
CA ALA A 24 23.07 0.53 2.54
C ALA A 24 23.91 0.07 3.75
N ALA A 25 24.77 -0.95 3.51
CA ALA A 25 25.68 -1.42 4.54
C ALA A 25 26.59 -0.27 5.05
N PRO A 26 26.86 -0.20 6.37
CA PRO A 26 27.69 0.84 6.95
C PRO A 26 29.05 0.93 6.27
N ALA A 27 29.53 2.16 6.01
CA ALA A 27 30.85 2.37 5.45
C ALA A 27 31.96 1.90 6.41
N ALA A 28 33.14 1.57 5.87
CA ALA A 28 34.28 1.05 6.66
C ALA A 28 34.80 1.99 7.77
N SER A 29 34.47 3.29 7.70
CA SER A 29 35.02 4.34 8.58
C SER A 29 33.95 5.15 9.33
N ALA A 30 32.70 4.80 9.30
CA ALA A 30 31.66 5.53 10.03
C ALA A 30 31.69 5.12 11.51
N ALA A 31 32.36 5.90 12.34
CA ALA A 31 32.07 5.88 13.78
C ALA A 31 30.58 6.24 13.96
N PRO A 32 29.83 5.54 14.84
CA PRO A 32 28.45 5.91 15.12
C PRO A 32 28.42 7.37 15.58
N ALA A 33 27.54 8.17 14.98
CA ALA A 33 27.29 9.52 15.44
C ALA A 33 26.95 9.44 16.94
N ALA A 34 27.75 10.04 17.80
CA ALA A 34 27.48 10.06 19.22
C ALA A 34 26.15 10.76 19.45
N VAL A 35 25.14 10.00 19.87
CA VAL A 35 23.91 10.57 20.43
C VAL A 35 24.36 11.24 21.72
N THR A 36 24.54 12.56 21.71
CA THR A 36 24.75 13.33 22.92
C THR A 36 23.44 13.31 23.71
N ALA A 37 23.36 12.36 24.63
CA ALA A 37 22.33 12.39 25.66
C ALA A 37 22.57 13.63 26.56
N PRO A 38 21.55 14.37 27.00
CA PRO A 38 21.70 15.42 27.96
C PRO A 38 22.33 14.86 29.24
N ALA A 39 23.29 15.57 29.82
CA ALA A 39 24.01 15.15 31.01
C ALA A 39 23.07 14.83 32.17
N ALA A 40 23.01 13.57 32.57
CA ALA A 40 22.38 13.14 33.79
C ALA A 40 23.28 13.43 35.01
N PRO A 41 22.71 13.75 36.20
CA PRO A 41 23.52 14.02 37.40
C PRO A 41 24.24 12.77 37.88
N ALA A 42 25.44 12.99 38.41
CA ALA A 42 26.42 12.01 38.79
C ALA A 42 25.96 10.99 39.84
N ALA A 43 26.58 9.82 39.75
CA ALA A 43 26.71 8.76 40.72
C ALA A 43 25.74 7.56 40.64
N VAL A 44 26.03 6.65 39.71
CA VAL A 44 25.97 5.20 40.00
C VAL A 44 27.28 4.61 39.46
N THR A 45 28.09 3.99 40.32
CA THR A 45 29.27 3.25 39.96
C THR A 45 28.89 2.04 39.12
N ALA A 46 28.95 2.16 37.80
CA ALA A 46 28.76 1.06 36.88
C ALA A 46 30.02 0.18 36.91
N SER A 47 29.81 -1.09 37.16
CA SER A 47 30.78 -2.17 36.91
C SER A 47 31.30 -2.03 35.46
N PRO A 48 32.57 -2.36 35.17
CA PRO A 48 33.08 -2.33 33.79
C PRO A 48 32.53 -3.51 33.00
N ALA A 49 31.25 -3.43 32.67
CA ALA A 49 30.64 -4.30 31.69
C ALA A 49 31.08 -3.82 30.32
N ALA A 50 31.89 -4.62 29.66
CA ALA A 50 32.31 -4.63 28.30
C ALA A 50 31.95 -3.36 27.49
N ALA A 51 32.92 -2.50 27.22
CA ALA A 51 32.81 -1.51 26.17
C ALA A 51 32.40 -2.25 24.90
N ALA A 52 31.09 -2.13 24.52
CA ALA A 52 30.61 -2.65 23.27
C ALA A 52 31.53 -2.07 22.19
N SER A 53 32.22 -2.94 21.46
CA SER A 53 33.14 -2.54 20.42
C SER A 53 32.38 -1.65 19.42
N THR A 54 32.71 -0.36 19.41
CA THR A 54 32.23 0.61 18.41
C THR A 54 32.99 0.46 17.09
N ALA A 55 33.69 -0.66 16.88
CA ALA A 55 34.40 -0.97 15.66
C ALA A 55 33.46 -1.08 14.48
N ALA A 56 33.80 -0.41 13.39
CA ALA A 56 33.09 -0.58 12.13
C ALA A 56 33.07 -2.07 11.72
N PRO A 57 31.97 -2.56 11.09
CA PRO A 57 31.87 -3.95 10.71
C PRO A 57 32.99 -4.36 9.73
N SER A 58 33.51 -5.58 9.90
CA SER A 58 34.51 -6.14 8.98
C SER A 58 33.99 -6.15 7.53
N GLU A 59 34.86 -6.25 6.55
CA GLU A 59 34.48 -6.39 5.13
C GLU A 59 33.57 -7.58 4.91
N ARG A 60 33.86 -8.72 5.54
CA ARG A 60 33.04 -9.91 5.49
C ARG A 60 31.63 -9.65 6.06
N THR A 61 31.54 -9.00 7.21
CA THR A 61 30.25 -8.64 7.84
C THR A 61 29.45 -7.71 6.95
N ARG A 62 30.09 -6.74 6.27
CA ARG A 62 29.43 -5.85 5.30
C ARG A 62 28.92 -6.62 4.08
N THR A 63 29.69 -7.57 3.58
CA THR A 63 29.29 -8.47 2.48
C THR A 63 28.06 -9.26 2.89
N ASP A 64 28.04 -9.84 4.08
CA ASP A 64 26.91 -10.59 4.61
C ASP A 64 25.67 -9.70 4.77
N LEU A 65 25.79 -8.48 5.31
CA LEU A 65 24.69 -7.51 5.42
C LEU A 65 24.13 -7.12 4.05
N ASN A 66 24.99 -6.91 3.07
CA ASN A 66 24.56 -6.64 1.70
C ASN A 66 23.79 -7.83 1.13
N THR A 67 24.31 -9.03 1.28
CA THR A 67 23.73 -10.24 0.70
C THR A 67 22.38 -10.59 1.33
N TYR A 68 22.25 -10.43 2.65
CA TYR A 68 21.08 -10.91 3.38
C TYR A 68 19.99 -9.84 3.60
N LEU A 69 20.32 -8.54 3.45
CA LEU A 69 19.39 -7.47 3.78
C LEU A 69 19.28 -6.40 2.68
N TYR A 70 20.40 -5.70 2.38
CA TYR A 70 20.31 -4.48 1.58
C TYR A 70 20.11 -4.75 0.08
N GLN A 71 20.82 -5.72 -0.50
CA GLN A 71 20.63 -6.09 -1.91
C GLN A 71 19.24 -6.69 -2.18
N PRO A 72 18.71 -7.61 -1.36
CA PRO A 72 17.34 -8.10 -1.53
C PRO A 72 16.29 -6.98 -1.49
N LEU A 73 16.40 -6.03 -0.56
CA LEU A 73 15.50 -4.88 -0.51
C LEU A 73 15.64 -3.98 -1.76
N ALA A 74 16.88 -3.70 -2.17
CA ALA A 74 17.13 -2.90 -3.36
C ALA A 74 16.60 -3.58 -4.63
N HIS A 75 16.81 -4.88 -4.77
CA HIS A 75 16.28 -5.66 -5.90
C HIS A 75 14.75 -5.64 -5.93
N PHE A 76 14.08 -5.89 -4.78
CA PHE A 76 12.63 -5.83 -4.68
C PHE A 76 12.08 -4.44 -5.04
N SER A 77 12.72 -3.38 -4.53
CA SER A 77 12.32 -1.99 -4.80
C SER A 77 12.54 -1.59 -6.26
N ALA A 78 13.58 -2.13 -6.92
CA ALA A 78 13.85 -1.92 -8.35
C ALA A 78 12.92 -2.72 -9.27
N GLY A 79 12.25 -3.76 -8.76
CA GLY A 79 11.41 -4.69 -9.54
C GLY A 79 10.20 -4.04 -10.25
N GLY A 80 10.15 -2.71 -10.32
CA GLY A 80 9.13 -1.96 -11.06
C GLY A 80 7.82 -1.80 -10.29
N GLY A 81 6.81 -1.36 -11.03
CA GLY A 81 5.46 -1.08 -10.54
C GLY A 81 4.93 0.24 -11.12
N LYS A 82 3.62 0.45 -11.02
CA LYS A 82 2.99 1.67 -11.54
C LYS A 82 3.32 2.94 -10.72
N ARG A 83 3.90 2.79 -9.52
CA ARG A 83 4.28 3.91 -8.61
C ARG A 83 3.16 4.94 -8.39
N VAL A 84 1.92 4.49 -8.41
CA VAL A 84 0.75 5.38 -8.28
C VAL A 84 0.80 6.16 -6.95
N ARG A 85 1.11 5.50 -5.85
CA ARG A 85 1.11 6.09 -4.51
C ARG A 85 2.09 7.25 -4.34
N PRO A 86 3.38 7.10 -4.66
CA PRO A 86 4.31 8.21 -4.60
C PRO A 86 3.95 9.34 -5.58
N VAL A 87 3.42 9.03 -6.76
CA VAL A 87 2.96 10.05 -7.72
C VAL A 87 1.75 10.81 -7.17
N LEU A 88 0.83 10.17 -6.46
CA LEU A 88 -0.28 10.86 -5.77
C LEU A 88 0.21 11.78 -4.65
N CYS A 89 1.28 11.42 -3.95
CA CYS A 89 1.89 12.32 -2.96
C CYS A 89 2.46 13.58 -3.64
N CYS A 90 3.14 13.44 -4.77
CA CYS A 90 3.59 14.57 -5.57
C CYS A 90 2.41 15.44 -6.03
N LEU A 91 1.35 14.81 -6.54
CA LEU A 91 0.13 15.50 -6.97
C LEU A 91 -0.56 16.26 -5.83
N GLY A 92 -0.62 15.66 -4.63
CA GLY A 92 -1.16 16.31 -3.43
C GLY A 92 -0.42 17.60 -3.07
N SER A 93 0.91 17.64 -3.20
CA SER A 93 1.72 18.84 -2.99
C SER A 93 1.43 19.90 -4.05
N GLU A 94 1.46 19.53 -5.33
CA GLU A 94 1.17 20.46 -6.44
C GLU A 94 -0.27 20.97 -6.41
N ALA A 95 -1.21 20.19 -5.88
CA ALA A 95 -2.62 20.58 -5.77
C ALA A 95 -2.82 21.82 -4.90
N VAL A 96 -1.94 22.08 -3.96
CA VAL A 96 -2.00 23.24 -3.06
C VAL A 96 -0.92 24.28 -3.34
N GLY A 97 -0.26 24.19 -4.50
CA GLY A 97 0.78 25.13 -4.93
C GLY A 97 2.18 24.83 -4.40
N GLY A 98 2.38 23.67 -3.77
CA GLY A 98 3.71 23.15 -3.40
C GLY A 98 4.45 22.53 -4.58
N SER A 99 5.62 21.97 -4.35
CA SER A 99 6.41 21.30 -5.40
C SER A 99 6.42 19.79 -5.22
N ALA A 100 6.45 19.05 -6.33
CA ALA A 100 6.60 17.60 -6.33
C ALA A 100 7.94 17.19 -5.72
N GLU A 101 9.02 17.92 -5.98
CA GLU A 101 10.37 17.64 -5.50
C GLU A 101 10.44 17.68 -3.97
N ALA A 102 9.74 18.64 -3.34
CA ALA A 102 9.67 18.72 -1.88
C ALA A 102 8.94 17.51 -1.27
N ALA A 103 8.00 16.92 -1.99
CA ALA A 103 7.24 15.76 -1.53
C ALA A 103 7.98 14.42 -1.77
N LEU A 104 8.96 14.35 -2.67
CA LEU A 104 9.62 13.10 -3.09
C LEU A 104 10.10 12.20 -1.94
N PRO A 105 10.79 12.69 -0.89
CA PRO A 105 11.24 11.81 0.20
C PRO A 105 10.07 11.11 0.91
N VAL A 106 8.97 11.84 1.15
CA VAL A 106 7.77 11.29 1.80
C VAL A 106 6.97 10.40 0.83
N ALA A 107 6.91 10.78 -0.43
CA ALA A 107 6.34 9.94 -1.50
C ALA A 107 7.02 8.57 -1.56
N CYS A 108 8.35 8.55 -1.47
CA CYS A 108 9.13 7.31 -1.44
C CYS A 108 9.05 6.56 -0.10
N ALA A 109 8.79 7.24 1.01
CA ALA A 109 8.46 6.58 2.28
C ALA A 109 7.18 5.74 2.17
N ILE A 110 6.16 6.24 1.45
CA ILE A 110 4.94 5.46 1.17
C ILE A 110 5.25 4.23 0.30
N GLU A 111 6.17 4.34 -0.64
CA GLU A 111 6.57 3.20 -1.49
C GLU A 111 7.43 2.18 -0.72
N ASP A 112 8.23 2.61 0.26
CA ASP A 112 8.91 1.70 1.18
C ASP A 112 7.91 0.91 2.03
N PHE A 113 6.85 1.58 2.53
CA PHE A 113 5.75 0.89 3.20
C PHE A 113 5.06 -0.12 2.28
N GLN A 114 4.75 0.27 1.03
CA GLN A 114 4.21 -0.64 0.02
C GLN A 114 5.11 -1.86 -0.20
N SER A 115 6.42 -1.67 -0.25
CA SER A 115 7.38 -2.76 -0.44
C SER A 115 7.36 -3.72 0.76
N ALA A 116 7.34 -3.20 1.98
CA ALA A 116 7.21 -3.99 3.20
C ALA A 116 5.90 -4.78 3.21
N ALA A 117 4.78 -4.11 2.94
CA ALA A 117 3.46 -4.73 2.91
C ALA A 117 3.40 -5.89 1.90
N LEU A 118 3.93 -5.70 0.70
CA LEU A 118 3.95 -6.75 -0.33
C LEU A 118 4.85 -7.93 0.04
N ILE A 119 6.02 -7.68 0.67
CA ILE A 119 6.93 -8.75 1.12
C ILE A 119 6.25 -9.60 2.20
N HIS A 120 5.57 -8.97 3.16
CA HIS A 120 4.86 -9.66 4.24
C HIS A 120 3.59 -10.36 3.73
N ASP A 121 2.85 -9.74 2.82
CA ASP A 121 1.65 -10.29 2.17
C ASP A 121 1.98 -11.56 1.38
N ASP A 122 3.07 -11.54 0.58
CA ASP A 122 3.56 -12.72 -0.13
C ASP A 122 3.80 -13.93 0.79
N ILE A 123 4.26 -13.69 2.03
CA ILE A 123 4.46 -14.74 3.03
C ILE A 123 3.11 -15.23 3.58
N ALA A 124 2.21 -14.30 3.91
CA ALA A 124 0.90 -14.61 4.49
C ALA A 124 0.03 -15.41 3.51
N ASP A 125 0.01 -15.00 2.24
CA ASP A 125 -0.78 -15.62 1.17
C ASP A 125 -0.08 -16.81 0.51
N LYS A 126 1.17 -17.11 0.93
CA LYS A 126 2.00 -18.17 0.32
C LYS A 126 2.18 -17.99 -1.19
N SER A 127 2.24 -16.77 -1.66
CA SER A 127 2.37 -16.41 -3.07
C SER A 127 3.64 -17.01 -3.69
N GLU A 128 3.56 -17.48 -4.93
CA GLU A 128 4.73 -18.06 -5.63
C GLU A 128 5.55 -16.99 -6.35
N LEU A 129 4.87 -16.01 -6.95
CA LEU A 129 5.50 -14.99 -7.78
C LEU A 129 4.98 -13.60 -7.44
N ARG A 130 5.89 -12.62 -7.53
CA ARG A 130 5.58 -11.18 -7.48
C ARG A 130 6.24 -10.48 -8.67
N ARG A 131 5.45 -9.77 -9.47
CA ARG A 131 5.94 -9.05 -10.67
C ARG A 131 6.73 -9.94 -11.65
N GLY A 132 6.34 -11.22 -11.76
CA GLY A 132 6.98 -12.20 -12.64
C GLY A 132 8.21 -12.92 -12.05
N GLU A 133 8.70 -12.51 -10.90
CA GLU A 133 9.81 -13.14 -10.18
C GLU A 133 9.32 -13.97 -8.99
N LYS A 134 10.13 -14.91 -8.51
CA LYS A 134 9.82 -15.65 -7.28
C LYS A 134 9.79 -14.71 -6.08
N CYS A 135 8.78 -14.86 -5.21
CA CYS A 135 8.68 -14.09 -3.97
C CYS A 135 9.93 -14.23 -3.11
N LEU A 136 10.32 -13.18 -2.39
CA LEU A 136 11.54 -13.15 -1.60
C LEU A 136 11.65 -14.32 -0.61
N TYR A 137 10.54 -14.69 0.06
CA TYR A 137 10.56 -15.77 1.03
C TYR A 137 10.82 -17.14 0.39
N LYS A 138 10.57 -17.33 -0.91
CA LYS A 138 10.92 -18.55 -1.66
C LYS A 138 12.41 -18.63 -1.99
N THR A 139 13.08 -17.49 -2.10
CA THR A 139 14.51 -17.43 -2.47
C THR A 139 15.43 -17.27 -1.27
N LEU A 140 15.03 -16.49 -0.26
CA LEU A 140 15.83 -16.20 0.94
C LEU A 140 15.41 -17.01 2.17
N GLY A 141 14.24 -17.64 2.14
CA GLY A 141 13.59 -18.19 3.32
C GLY A 141 12.79 -17.13 4.10
N THR A 142 11.77 -17.60 4.84
CA THR A 142 10.80 -16.75 5.54
C THR A 142 11.43 -15.76 6.50
N GLY A 143 12.41 -16.20 7.32
CA GLY A 143 13.02 -15.34 8.33
C GLY A 143 13.76 -14.13 7.74
N LEU A 144 14.55 -14.32 6.67
CA LEU A 144 15.23 -13.21 6.00
C LEU A 144 14.26 -12.31 5.25
N ALA A 145 13.22 -12.87 4.62
CA ALA A 145 12.20 -12.08 3.94
C ALA A 145 11.44 -11.16 4.91
N ILE A 146 11.06 -11.65 6.10
CA ILE A 146 10.49 -10.82 7.17
C ILE A 146 11.44 -9.67 7.50
N ASN A 147 12.72 -9.97 7.76
CA ASN A 147 13.70 -8.96 8.14
C ASN A 147 13.93 -7.91 7.01
N VAL A 148 13.84 -8.31 5.74
CA VAL A 148 13.89 -7.36 4.61
C VAL A 148 12.66 -6.44 4.61
N GLY A 149 11.46 -6.98 4.86
CA GLY A 149 10.24 -6.18 5.01
C GLY A 149 10.32 -5.21 6.19
N ASP A 150 10.83 -5.66 7.34
CA ASP A 150 11.04 -4.80 8.52
C ASP A 150 12.04 -3.68 8.24
N SER A 151 13.09 -3.95 7.46
CA SER A 151 14.04 -2.92 7.02
C SER A 151 13.37 -1.84 6.16
N ALA A 152 12.42 -2.23 5.29
CA ALA A 152 11.63 -1.28 4.54
C ALA A 152 10.73 -0.43 5.46
N LEU A 153 10.08 -1.02 6.48
CA LEU A 153 9.28 -0.28 7.47
C LEU A 153 10.13 0.73 8.26
N VAL A 154 11.33 0.35 8.69
CA VAL A 154 12.27 1.29 9.35
C VAL A 154 12.63 2.44 8.41
N ASN A 155 12.82 2.16 7.12
CA ASN A 155 13.17 3.18 6.13
C ASN A 155 12.06 4.20 5.90
N VAL A 156 10.78 3.86 6.11
CA VAL A 156 9.64 4.80 6.04
C VAL A 156 9.91 6.03 6.90
N VAL A 157 10.20 5.83 8.19
CA VAL A 157 10.47 6.93 9.11
C VAL A 157 11.82 7.57 8.83
N ARG A 158 12.82 6.76 8.46
CA ARG A 158 14.17 7.24 8.14
C ARG A 158 14.16 8.29 7.03
N ARG A 159 13.42 8.09 5.94
CA ARG A 159 13.31 9.06 4.84
C ARG A 159 12.84 10.43 5.32
N VAL A 160 11.84 10.45 6.20
CA VAL A 160 11.29 11.70 6.74
C VAL A 160 12.31 12.40 7.65
N THR A 161 12.96 11.64 8.53
CA THR A 161 13.92 12.22 9.51
C THR A 161 15.14 12.86 8.84
N ILE A 162 15.61 12.30 7.73
CA ILE A 162 16.78 12.82 6.99
C ILE A 162 16.42 13.82 5.88
N ALA A 163 15.15 14.18 5.70
CA ALA A 163 14.72 15.19 4.74
C ALA A 163 15.00 16.61 5.29
N ASP A 164 16.20 17.14 5.04
CA ASP A 164 16.71 18.39 5.65
C ASP A 164 15.89 19.63 5.29
N HIS A 165 15.18 19.61 4.18
CA HIS A 165 14.30 20.72 3.74
C HIS A 165 12.97 20.80 4.51
N LEU A 166 12.61 19.77 5.27
CA LEU A 166 11.41 19.76 6.11
C LEU A 166 11.77 20.26 7.52
N SER A 167 10.97 21.20 8.05
CA SER A 167 11.11 21.61 9.46
C SER A 167 10.78 20.45 10.41
N ASP A 168 11.35 20.45 11.61
CA ASP A 168 11.09 19.41 12.60
C ASP A 168 9.60 19.29 12.95
N GLN A 169 8.89 20.41 13.02
CA GLN A 169 7.44 20.42 13.24
C GLN A 169 6.69 19.72 12.11
N LEU A 170 7.11 19.94 10.86
CA LEU A 170 6.49 19.29 9.70
C LEU A 170 6.84 17.80 9.66
N LYS A 171 8.09 17.43 9.99
CA LYS A 171 8.50 16.01 10.11
C LYS A 171 7.63 15.25 11.10
N VAL A 172 7.37 15.84 12.28
CA VAL A 172 6.48 15.19 13.29
C VAL A 172 5.07 14.97 12.73
N ARG A 173 4.47 15.98 12.08
CA ARG A 173 3.15 15.84 11.46
C ARG A 173 3.09 14.80 10.34
N VAL A 174 4.14 14.73 9.53
CA VAL A 174 4.26 13.75 8.44
C VAL A 174 4.40 12.33 9.02
N ILE A 175 5.22 12.16 10.07
CA ILE A 175 5.39 10.86 10.74
C ILE A 175 4.07 10.42 11.37
N ASP A 176 3.35 11.30 12.06
CA ASP A 176 2.03 11.01 12.64
C ASP A 176 1.03 10.55 11.58
N ALA A 177 0.96 11.24 10.44
CA ALA A 177 0.10 10.85 9.33
C ALA A 177 0.51 9.52 8.68
N LEU A 178 1.83 9.23 8.56
CA LEU A 178 2.33 7.94 8.09
C LEU A 178 1.99 6.80 9.05
N LEU A 179 2.08 7.03 10.36
CA LEU A 179 1.70 6.04 11.37
C LEU A 179 0.20 5.74 11.31
N ALA A 180 -0.64 6.78 11.26
CA ALA A 180 -2.08 6.59 11.12
C ALA A 180 -2.46 5.83 9.84
N MET A 181 -1.78 6.10 8.72
CA MET A 181 -1.93 5.33 7.47
C MET A 181 -1.60 3.84 7.68
N GLN A 182 -0.49 3.56 8.36
CA GLN A 182 -0.04 2.19 8.62
C GLN A 182 -0.99 1.46 9.57
N GLU A 183 -1.44 2.11 10.65
CA GLU A 183 -2.41 1.53 11.60
C GLU A 183 -3.67 1.08 10.89
N HIS A 184 -4.30 1.94 10.08
CA HIS A 184 -5.48 1.56 9.31
C HIS A 184 -5.19 0.38 8.37
N THR A 185 -4.05 0.39 7.68
CA THR A 185 -3.71 -0.71 6.76
C THR A 185 -3.55 -2.03 7.49
N LEU A 186 -2.91 -2.02 8.68
CA LEU A 186 -2.75 -3.22 9.52
C LEU A 186 -4.09 -3.72 10.08
N GLU A 187 -5.00 -2.81 10.48
CA GLU A 187 -6.36 -3.16 10.91
C GLU A 187 -7.13 -3.88 9.78
N GLY A 188 -7.11 -3.31 8.57
CA GLY A 188 -7.76 -3.92 7.42
C GLY A 188 -7.14 -5.27 7.04
N GLN A 189 -5.82 -5.39 7.05
CA GLN A 189 -5.12 -6.66 6.80
C GLN A 189 -5.43 -7.72 7.85
N ALA A 190 -5.53 -7.33 9.12
CA ALA A 190 -5.88 -8.25 10.21
C ALA A 190 -7.31 -8.82 10.03
N LEU A 191 -8.26 -8.00 9.59
CA LEU A 191 -9.61 -8.45 9.29
C LEU A 191 -9.62 -9.42 8.10
N ASP A 192 -8.98 -9.08 7.00
CA ASP A 192 -8.92 -9.90 5.79
C ASP A 192 -8.33 -11.29 6.08
N LEU A 193 -7.14 -11.34 6.68
CA LEU A 193 -6.49 -12.59 7.09
C LEU A 193 -7.29 -13.35 8.16
N GLY A 194 -7.83 -12.64 9.17
CA GLY A 194 -8.58 -13.24 10.26
C GLY A 194 -9.86 -13.90 9.78
N TRP A 195 -10.60 -13.28 8.87
CA TRP A 195 -11.79 -13.88 8.28
C TRP A 195 -11.47 -15.09 7.42
N ALA A 196 -10.39 -15.03 6.65
CA ALA A 196 -9.95 -16.17 5.84
C ALA A 196 -9.54 -17.37 6.71
N GLN A 197 -8.71 -17.15 7.73
CA GLN A 197 -8.18 -18.21 8.60
C GLN A 197 -9.27 -18.85 9.49
N ASN A 198 -10.30 -18.09 9.86
CA ASN A 198 -11.40 -18.58 10.71
C ASN A 198 -12.65 -18.96 9.92
N GLU A 199 -12.55 -19.07 8.61
CA GLU A 199 -13.65 -19.44 7.70
C GLU A 199 -14.94 -18.64 7.94
N ARG A 200 -14.82 -17.31 8.20
CA ARG A 200 -15.94 -16.42 8.46
C ARG A 200 -16.69 -16.12 7.15
N TRP A 201 -17.83 -16.75 6.96
CA TRP A 201 -18.74 -16.54 5.81
C TRP A 201 -19.95 -15.68 6.16
N ASP A 202 -20.03 -15.19 7.38
CA ASP A 202 -21.06 -14.30 7.92
C ASP A 202 -20.66 -12.81 7.90
N VAL A 203 -19.59 -12.47 7.16
CA VAL A 203 -19.15 -11.09 6.95
C VAL A 203 -20.21 -10.34 6.14
N THR A 204 -20.58 -9.13 6.61
CA THR A 204 -21.56 -8.27 5.95
C THR A 204 -20.89 -7.33 4.93
N SER A 205 -21.67 -6.77 4.01
CA SER A 205 -21.21 -5.76 3.05
C SER A 205 -20.54 -4.56 3.75
N ASP A 206 -21.12 -4.06 4.86
CA ASP A 206 -20.53 -2.95 5.63
C ASP A 206 -19.17 -3.33 6.25
N GLN A 207 -19.04 -4.55 6.76
CA GLN A 207 -17.77 -5.04 7.30
C GLN A 207 -16.70 -5.15 6.21
N TYR A 208 -17.05 -5.69 5.05
CA TYR A 208 -16.16 -5.71 3.90
C TYR A 208 -15.71 -4.31 3.50
N LEU A 209 -16.64 -3.36 3.37
CA LEU A 209 -16.33 -1.98 2.99
C LEU A 209 -15.38 -1.31 3.99
N PHE A 210 -15.59 -1.54 5.30
CA PHE A 210 -14.67 -1.07 6.34
C PHE A 210 -13.27 -1.69 6.17
N MET A 211 -13.18 -2.99 5.95
CA MET A 211 -11.91 -3.69 5.72
C MET A 211 -11.20 -3.15 4.47
N ALA A 212 -11.90 -2.99 3.35
CA ALA A 212 -11.35 -2.51 2.10
C ALA A 212 -10.88 -1.05 2.18
N LEU A 213 -11.65 -0.19 2.87
CA LEU A 213 -11.22 1.17 3.21
C LEU A 213 -9.91 1.14 4.00
N SER A 214 -9.87 0.35 5.08
CA SER A 214 -8.73 0.26 5.98
C SER A 214 -7.50 -0.33 5.28
N LYS A 215 -7.64 -1.50 4.67
CA LYS A 215 -6.54 -2.22 4.01
C LYS A 215 -5.97 -1.48 2.82
N THR A 216 -6.83 -0.81 2.02
CA THR A 216 -6.43 -0.30 0.70
C THR A 216 -6.59 1.20 0.53
N ALA A 217 -7.76 1.78 0.81
CA ALA A 217 -8.06 3.16 0.42
C ALA A 217 -7.17 4.18 1.14
N TYR A 218 -6.91 3.97 2.43
CA TYR A 218 -6.08 4.86 3.22
C TYR A 218 -4.68 5.01 2.62
N TYR A 219 -3.96 3.91 2.38
CA TYR A 219 -2.57 4.01 1.93
C TYR A 219 -2.41 4.14 0.40
N SER A 220 -3.45 3.78 -0.37
CA SER A 220 -3.37 3.81 -1.83
C SER A 220 -3.70 5.17 -2.44
N ALA A 221 -4.57 5.96 -1.79
CA ALA A 221 -4.97 7.25 -2.33
C ALA A 221 -5.11 8.34 -1.26
N ALA A 222 -5.78 8.10 -0.14
CA ALA A 222 -6.09 9.14 0.83
C ALA A 222 -4.82 9.76 1.45
N TYR A 223 -4.01 8.98 2.13
CA TYR A 223 -2.80 9.50 2.77
C TYR A 223 -1.71 9.95 1.78
N PRO A 224 -1.49 9.32 0.62
CA PRO A 224 -0.62 9.91 -0.39
C PRO A 224 -0.98 11.36 -0.72
N LEU A 225 -2.25 11.65 -1.02
CA LEU A 225 -2.71 13.01 -1.30
C LEU A 225 -2.56 13.95 -0.08
N VAL A 226 -2.96 13.48 1.10
CA VAL A 226 -2.87 14.26 2.35
C VAL A 226 -1.43 14.60 2.69
N LEU A 227 -0.51 13.64 2.61
CA LEU A 227 0.91 13.84 2.91
C LEU A 227 1.56 14.83 1.95
N GLY A 228 1.26 14.72 0.66
CA GLY A 228 1.70 15.69 -0.33
C GLY A 228 1.18 17.09 -0.05
N ALA A 229 -0.13 17.23 0.18
CA ALA A 229 -0.76 18.50 0.49
C ALA A 229 -0.26 19.09 1.81
N LEU A 230 0.03 18.27 2.81
CA LEU A 230 0.63 18.68 4.08
C LEU A 230 2.00 19.33 3.85
N ILE A 231 2.85 18.73 3.01
CA ILE A 231 4.16 19.28 2.63
C ILE A 231 3.99 20.56 1.83
N GLY A 232 2.99 20.63 0.94
CA GLY A 232 2.65 21.82 0.17
C GLY A 232 2.05 22.96 1.01
N GLY A 233 1.81 22.76 2.31
CA GLY A 233 1.33 23.79 3.22
C GLY A 233 -0.20 23.96 3.26
N ALA A 234 -0.96 22.93 2.90
CA ALA A 234 -2.41 22.93 2.95
C ALA A 234 -2.97 23.23 4.34
N ASN A 235 -4.10 23.95 4.40
CA ASN A 235 -4.89 24.10 5.61
C ASN A 235 -5.70 22.82 5.91
N GLN A 236 -6.21 22.69 7.14
CA GLN A 236 -6.92 21.49 7.58
C GLN A 236 -8.15 21.16 6.72
N LYS A 237 -8.92 22.16 6.30
CA LYS A 237 -10.11 21.96 5.44
C LYS A 237 -9.73 21.28 4.11
N THR A 238 -8.62 21.70 3.51
CA THR A 238 -8.12 21.10 2.27
C THR A 238 -7.59 19.69 2.50
N LEU A 239 -6.88 19.43 3.62
CA LEU A 239 -6.43 18.09 3.99
C LEU A 239 -7.61 17.13 4.19
N ASP A 240 -8.66 17.57 4.90
CA ASP A 240 -9.85 16.75 5.15
C ASP A 240 -10.58 16.40 3.84
N ALA A 241 -10.73 17.37 2.94
CA ALA A 241 -11.36 17.16 1.64
C ALA A 241 -10.53 16.21 0.74
N LEU A 242 -9.21 16.35 0.69
CA LEU A 242 -8.33 15.43 -0.06
C LEU A 242 -8.33 14.04 0.55
N LYS A 243 -8.45 13.95 1.88
CA LYS A 243 -8.61 12.65 2.56
C LYS A 243 -9.92 11.99 2.15
N GLU A 244 -11.04 12.72 2.21
CA GLU A 244 -12.36 12.19 1.83
C GLU A 244 -12.39 11.77 0.36
N PHE A 245 -11.90 12.61 -0.54
CA PHE A 245 -11.72 12.29 -1.96
C PHE A 245 -10.91 11.01 -2.14
N GLY A 246 -9.75 10.93 -1.49
CA GLY A 246 -8.83 9.79 -1.58
C GLY A 246 -9.43 8.49 -1.03
N LEU A 247 -10.24 8.54 0.04
CA LEU A 247 -10.93 7.37 0.58
C LEU A 247 -11.94 6.82 -0.42
N LYS A 248 -12.75 7.69 -1.04
CA LYS A 248 -13.77 7.27 -2.02
C LYS A 248 -13.12 6.67 -3.28
N VAL A 249 -12.14 7.34 -3.87
CA VAL A 249 -11.47 6.81 -5.07
C VAL A 249 -10.60 5.60 -4.77
N GLY A 250 -10.00 5.52 -3.58
CA GLY A 250 -9.22 4.36 -3.14
C GLY A 250 -10.09 3.12 -2.91
N LEU A 251 -11.29 3.30 -2.37
CA LEU A 251 -12.27 2.22 -2.26
C LEU A 251 -12.77 1.79 -3.65
N ALA A 252 -13.13 2.74 -4.52
CA ALA A 252 -13.54 2.44 -5.88
C ALA A 252 -12.45 1.69 -6.66
N PHE A 253 -11.18 2.03 -6.44
CA PHE A 253 -10.02 1.32 -6.99
C PHE A 253 -9.97 -0.13 -6.53
N GLN A 254 -10.19 -0.43 -5.23
CA GLN A 254 -10.22 -1.79 -4.71
C GLN A 254 -11.39 -2.59 -5.28
N LEU A 255 -12.58 -2.00 -5.34
CA LEU A 255 -13.75 -2.65 -5.94
C LEU A 255 -13.53 -2.99 -7.41
N GLN A 256 -12.85 -2.13 -8.16
CA GLN A 256 -12.49 -2.39 -9.55
C GLN A 256 -11.43 -3.50 -9.68
N ASP A 257 -10.44 -3.57 -8.75
CA ASP A 257 -9.48 -4.68 -8.72
C ASP A 257 -10.18 -6.03 -8.52
N ASP A 258 -11.09 -6.11 -7.55
CA ASP A 258 -11.88 -7.31 -7.28
C ASP A 258 -12.72 -7.72 -8.52
N LEU A 259 -13.34 -6.74 -9.20
CA LEU A 259 -14.08 -7.01 -10.44
C LEU A 259 -13.19 -7.50 -11.57
N LEU A 260 -12.01 -6.91 -11.73
CA LEU A 260 -11.06 -7.34 -12.76
C LEU A 260 -10.54 -8.76 -12.49
N ASN A 261 -10.35 -9.13 -11.23
CA ASN A 261 -10.00 -10.49 -10.85
C ASN A 261 -11.11 -11.49 -11.22
N LEU A 262 -12.37 -11.15 -10.98
CA LEU A 262 -13.51 -12.05 -11.18
C LEU A 262 -13.94 -12.18 -12.65
N VAL A 263 -14.10 -11.02 -13.35
CA VAL A 263 -14.73 -10.94 -14.67
C VAL A 263 -13.93 -10.13 -15.68
N GLY A 264 -12.68 -9.82 -15.40
CA GLY A 264 -11.77 -9.16 -16.32
C GLY A 264 -11.36 -10.05 -17.49
N ASN A 265 -10.46 -9.53 -18.34
CA ASN A 265 -9.92 -10.31 -19.44
C ASN A 265 -8.86 -11.29 -18.91
N ALA A 266 -9.12 -12.61 -19.08
CA ALA A 266 -8.22 -13.67 -18.61
C ALA A 266 -6.81 -13.61 -19.23
N GLU A 267 -6.68 -13.16 -20.50
CA GLU A 267 -5.37 -13.00 -21.16
C GLU A 267 -4.56 -11.86 -20.54
N VAL A 268 -5.24 -10.79 -20.09
CA VAL A 268 -4.63 -9.61 -19.47
C VAL A 268 -4.28 -9.89 -18.01
N GLN A 269 -5.17 -10.55 -17.26
CA GLN A 269 -4.97 -10.89 -15.84
C GLN A 269 -4.03 -12.09 -15.66
N GLY A 270 -3.92 -12.94 -16.67
CA GLY A 270 -3.05 -14.12 -16.63
C GLY A 270 -3.45 -15.08 -15.50
N LYS A 271 -2.48 -15.51 -14.71
CA LYS A 271 -2.71 -16.46 -13.62
C LYS A 271 -3.40 -15.86 -12.38
N ASP A 272 -3.48 -14.54 -12.28
CA ASP A 272 -4.21 -13.89 -11.19
C ASP A 272 -5.73 -13.85 -11.48
N PHE A 273 -6.16 -14.26 -12.68
CA PHE A 273 -7.57 -14.35 -13.04
C PHE A 273 -8.30 -15.34 -12.14
N ARG A 274 -9.29 -14.85 -11.40
CA ARG A 274 -10.09 -15.59 -10.41
C ARG A 274 -9.29 -16.15 -9.23
N SER A 275 -8.10 -15.60 -8.94
CA SER A 275 -7.32 -16.02 -7.78
C SER A 275 -8.06 -15.74 -6.47
N ASP A 276 -8.88 -14.68 -6.39
CA ASP A 276 -9.68 -14.37 -5.21
C ASP A 276 -10.66 -15.49 -4.84
N ILE A 277 -11.21 -16.20 -5.84
CA ILE A 277 -12.06 -17.37 -5.60
C ILE A 277 -11.20 -18.53 -5.07
N THR A 278 -10.03 -18.77 -5.68
CA THR A 278 -9.10 -19.82 -5.26
C THR A 278 -8.57 -19.59 -3.84
N GLU A 279 -8.33 -18.33 -3.49
CA GLU A 279 -7.87 -17.93 -2.15
C GLU A 279 -9.01 -17.86 -1.12
N GLY A 280 -10.27 -18.00 -1.58
CA GLY A 280 -11.44 -17.93 -0.71
C GLY A 280 -11.67 -16.54 -0.11
N LYS A 281 -11.30 -15.47 -0.85
CA LYS A 281 -11.47 -14.09 -0.37
C LYS A 281 -12.93 -13.69 -0.23
N ARG A 282 -13.20 -12.86 0.78
CA ARG A 282 -14.51 -12.25 1.05
C ARG A 282 -14.62 -10.92 0.30
N THR A 283 -14.58 -10.95 -1.05
CA THR A 283 -14.79 -9.73 -1.85
C THR A 283 -16.21 -9.22 -1.70
N LEU A 284 -16.48 -7.95 -2.03
CA LEU A 284 -17.85 -7.41 -1.95
C LEU A 284 -18.84 -8.20 -2.80
N ALA A 285 -18.41 -8.72 -3.95
CA ALA A 285 -19.26 -9.56 -4.80
C ALA A 285 -19.65 -10.87 -4.11
N VAL A 286 -18.70 -11.51 -3.41
CA VAL A 286 -18.96 -12.73 -2.63
C VAL A 286 -19.91 -12.43 -1.46
N VAL A 287 -19.59 -11.42 -0.66
CA VAL A 287 -20.37 -11.06 0.54
C VAL A 287 -21.80 -10.69 0.16
N TYR A 288 -21.98 -9.81 -0.82
CA TYR A 288 -23.30 -9.39 -1.29
C TYR A 288 -24.10 -10.56 -1.91
N ALA A 289 -23.44 -11.46 -2.64
CA ALA A 289 -24.11 -12.66 -3.13
C ALA A 289 -24.59 -13.55 -1.99
N LEU A 290 -23.74 -13.76 -0.96
CA LEU A 290 -24.13 -14.53 0.23
C LEU A 290 -25.27 -13.91 1.03
N GLU A 291 -25.48 -12.60 0.96
CA GLU A 291 -26.66 -11.96 1.58
C GLU A 291 -27.96 -12.30 0.85
N LEU A 292 -27.94 -12.49 -0.47
CA LEU A 292 -29.13 -12.57 -1.33
C LEU A 292 -29.48 -13.97 -1.84
N LEU A 293 -28.52 -14.86 -2.05
CA LEU A 293 -28.72 -16.21 -2.55
C LEU A 293 -29.61 -17.05 -1.62
N ASP A 294 -30.27 -18.07 -2.13
CA ASP A 294 -30.98 -19.04 -1.29
C ASP A 294 -30.01 -19.96 -0.52
N ALA A 295 -30.54 -20.76 0.39
CA ALA A 295 -29.73 -21.59 1.28
C ALA A 295 -28.88 -22.65 0.54
N ALA A 296 -29.38 -23.19 -0.58
CA ALA A 296 -28.66 -24.18 -1.37
C ALA A 296 -27.54 -23.53 -2.17
N GLU A 297 -27.82 -22.41 -2.83
CA GLU A 297 -26.85 -21.62 -3.58
C GLU A 297 -25.74 -21.04 -2.67
N LYS A 298 -26.10 -20.55 -1.47
CA LYS A 298 -25.12 -20.13 -0.44
C LYS A 298 -24.16 -21.26 -0.07
N THR A 299 -24.71 -22.43 0.19
CA THR A 299 -23.91 -23.61 0.56
C THR A 299 -22.98 -24.01 -0.60
N GLU A 300 -23.46 -23.96 -1.84
CA GLU A 300 -22.67 -24.25 -3.04
C GLU A 300 -21.52 -23.24 -3.18
N LEU A 301 -21.79 -21.94 -3.11
CA LEU A 301 -20.78 -20.87 -3.23
C LEU A 301 -19.70 -21.00 -2.15
N VAL A 302 -20.11 -21.14 -0.89
CA VAL A 302 -19.18 -21.35 0.25
C VAL A 302 -18.33 -22.60 0.04
N SER A 303 -18.93 -23.72 -0.42
CA SER A 303 -18.19 -24.95 -0.70
C SER A 303 -17.11 -24.77 -1.77
N ILE A 304 -17.38 -23.98 -2.83
CA ILE A 304 -16.40 -23.70 -3.88
C ILE A 304 -15.23 -22.84 -3.31
N LEU A 305 -15.55 -21.79 -2.57
CA LEU A 305 -14.57 -20.87 -1.99
C LEU A 305 -13.68 -21.56 -0.94
N SER A 306 -14.28 -22.38 -0.06
CA SER A 306 -13.54 -23.12 0.97
C SER A 306 -12.70 -24.28 0.41
N ALA A 307 -12.98 -24.72 -0.80
CA ALA A 307 -12.19 -25.79 -1.45
C ALA A 307 -10.82 -25.31 -1.97
N HIS A 308 -10.57 -23.99 -2.02
CA HIS A 308 -9.34 -23.40 -2.57
C HIS A 308 -8.93 -24.03 -3.91
N THR A 309 -9.90 -24.26 -4.78
CA THR A 309 -9.73 -25.05 -6.00
C THR A 309 -9.27 -24.20 -7.18
N GLY A 310 -8.41 -24.78 -8.04
CA GLY A 310 -8.07 -24.24 -9.36
C GLY A 310 -8.93 -24.81 -10.51
N ASP A 311 -9.99 -25.56 -10.20
CA ASP A 311 -10.90 -26.12 -11.20
C ASP A 311 -11.70 -25.03 -11.91
N THR A 312 -11.44 -24.84 -13.20
CA THR A 312 -12.05 -23.77 -14.01
C THR A 312 -13.57 -23.81 -14.06
N LEU A 313 -14.18 -25.02 -14.01
CA LEU A 313 -15.65 -25.15 -14.01
C LEU A 313 -16.22 -24.68 -12.68
N LYS A 314 -15.58 -24.99 -11.56
CA LYS A 314 -15.98 -24.51 -10.24
C LYS A 314 -15.80 -23.00 -10.11
N LEU A 315 -14.66 -22.46 -10.59
CA LEU A 315 -14.43 -21.02 -10.61
C LEU A 315 -15.50 -20.30 -11.46
N GLN A 316 -15.85 -20.84 -12.62
CA GLN A 316 -16.92 -20.30 -13.45
C GLN A 316 -18.29 -20.37 -12.72
N ARG A 317 -18.59 -21.49 -12.06
CA ARG A 317 -19.83 -21.64 -11.30
C ARG A 317 -19.95 -20.65 -10.14
N ALA A 318 -18.87 -20.34 -9.45
CA ALA A 318 -18.86 -19.29 -8.42
C ALA A 318 -19.24 -17.91 -9.00
N VAL A 319 -18.68 -17.57 -10.18
CA VAL A 319 -19.04 -16.31 -10.88
C VAL A 319 -20.51 -16.30 -11.26
N GLU A 320 -21.07 -17.40 -11.80
CA GLU A 320 -22.49 -17.51 -12.17
C GLU A 320 -23.43 -17.30 -10.96
N LEU A 321 -23.05 -17.84 -9.79
CA LEU A 321 -23.79 -17.63 -8.54
C LEU A 321 -23.76 -16.14 -8.11
N MET A 322 -22.60 -15.48 -8.22
CA MET A 322 -22.51 -14.04 -7.96
C MET A 322 -23.29 -13.20 -8.97
N GLU A 323 -23.31 -13.60 -10.25
CA GLU A 323 -24.11 -12.94 -11.30
C GLU A 323 -25.62 -13.12 -11.08
N SER A 324 -26.09 -14.32 -10.69
CA SER A 324 -27.51 -14.57 -10.40
C SER A 324 -28.04 -13.69 -9.26
N ALA A 325 -27.19 -13.39 -8.28
CA ALA A 325 -27.47 -12.45 -7.19
C ALA A 325 -27.31 -10.97 -7.61
N ASN A 326 -26.99 -10.65 -8.87
CA ASN A 326 -26.63 -9.30 -9.34
C ASN A 326 -25.43 -8.66 -8.59
N ALA A 327 -24.61 -9.44 -7.90
CA ALA A 327 -23.53 -8.94 -7.06
C ALA A 327 -22.46 -8.17 -7.87
N ILE A 328 -22.07 -8.70 -9.02
CA ILE A 328 -21.08 -8.05 -9.90
C ILE A 328 -21.59 -6.68 -10.40
N LYS A 329 -22.87 -6.60 -10.77
CA LYS A 329 -23.51 -5.34 -11.17
C LYS A 329 -23.58 -4.35 -10.00
N PHE A 330 -23.91 -4.82 -8.81
CA PHE A 330 -23.94 -4.01 -7.59
C PHE A 330 -22.57 -3.38 -7.31
N VAL A 331 -21.49 -4.18 -7.28
CA VAL A 331 -20.12 -3.71 -7.02
C VAL A 331 -19.72 -2.66 -8.05
N ARG A 332 -19.97 -2.89 -9.34
CA ARG A 332 -19.67 -1.93 -10.41
C ARG A 332 -20.40 -0.60 -10.23
N THR A 333 -21.71 -0.67 -9.94
CA THR A 333 -22.52 0.53 -9.72
C THR A 333 -22.02 1.30 -8.49
N HIS A 334 -21.66 0.58 -7.42
CA HIS A 334 -21.14 1.20 -6.20
C HIS A 334 -19.80 1.88 -6.43
N ALA A 335 -18.87 1.25 -7.17
CA ALA A 335 -17.58 1.85 -7.52
C ALA A 335 -17.75 3.15 -8.34
N LEU A 336 -18.66 3.17 -9.31
CA LEU A 336 -18.95 4.38 -10.09
C LEU A 336 -19.56 5.49 -9.23
N ALA A 337 -20.50 5.16 -8.35
CA ALA A 337 -21.11 6.12 -7.44
C ALA A 337 -20.06 6.77 -6.50
N LEU A 338 -19.12 5.98 -5.98
CA LEU A 338 -18.01 6.49 -5.17
C LEU A 338 -17.14 7.49 -5.93
N VAL A 339 -16.89 7.27 -7.21
CA VAL A 339 -16.13 8.21 -8.05
C VAL A 339 -16.90 9.51 -8.26
N ASP A 340 -18.20 9.44 -8.54
CA ASP A 340 -19.03 10.63 -8.69
C ASP A 340 -19.11 11.44 -7.40
N GLU A 341 -19.31 10.78 -6.26
CA GLU A 341 -19.27 11.43 -4.95
C GLU A 341 -17.91 12.06 -4.65
N ALA A 342 -16.81 11.38 -4.99
CA ALA A 342 -15.45 11.91 -4.81
C ALA A 342 -15.26 13.22 -5.61
N LYS A 343 -15.70 13.27 -6.85
CA LYS A 343 -15.60 14.47 -7.69
C LYS A 343 -16.33 15.65 -7.06
N HIS A 344 -17.51 15.43 -6.47
CA HIS A 344 -18.27 16.48 -5.78
C HIS A 344 -17.54 17.05 -4.55
N VAL A 345 -16.75 16.22 -3.84
CA VAL A 345 -15.92 16.69 -2.70
C VAL A 345 -14.97 17.81 -3.14
N LEU A 346 -14.41 17.72 -4.35
CA LEU A 346 -13.44 18.70 -4.84
C LEU A 346 -14.06 20.01 -5.34
N GLU A 347 -15.37 20.11 -5.57
CA GLU A 347 -16.01 21.32 -6.13
C GLU A 347 -15.78 22.57 -5.27
N ASN A 348 -15.74 22.41 -3.94
CA ASN A 348 -15.63 23.50 -2.99
C ASN A 348 -14.23 23.59 -2.33
N VAL A 349 -13.21 22.98 -2.93
CA VAL A 349 -11.83 22.99 -2.43
C VAL A 349 -10.98 23.88 -3.33
N ILE A 350 -10.16 24.74 -2.74
CA ILE A 350 -9.23 25.58 -3.49
C ILE A 350 -7.99 24.75 -3.82
N LEU A 351 -7.85 24.40 -5.09
CA LEU A 351 -6.72 23.66 -5.65
C LEU A 351 -6.20 24.40 -6.89
N THR A 352 -4.96 24.11 -7.28
CA THR A 352 -4.45 24.52 -8.59
C THR A 352 -5.27 23.86 -9.71
N GLU A 353 -5.51 24.58 -10.81
CA GLU A 353 -6.38 24.11 -11.91
C GLU A 353 -5.85 22.81 -12.52
N ASP A 354 -4.55 22.76 -12.85
CA ASP A 354 -3.91 21.58 -13.43
C ASP A 354 -4.01 20.34 -12.54
N ALA A 355 -3.81 20.50 -11.23
CA ALA A 355 -3.90 19.37 -10.31
C ALA A 355 -5.35 18.92 -10.07
N ARG A 356 -6.31 19.86 -10.04
CA ARG A 356 -7.74 19.53 -9.99
C ARG A 356 -8.13 18.63 -11.16
N ASP A 357 -7.80 19.04 -12.39
CA ASP A 357 -8.10 18.27 -13.60
C ASP A 357 -7.44 16.88 -13.56
N THR A 358 -6.21 16.82 -13.07
CA THR A 358 -5.48 15.56 -12.92
C THR A 358 -6.14 14.63 -11.88
N LEU A 359 -6.61 15.18 -10.74
CA LEU A 359 -7.35 14.43 -9.71
C LEU A 359 -8.69 13.89 -10.24
N LEU A 360 -9.44 14.70 -10.99
CA LEU A 360 -10.68 14.27 -11.62
C LEU A 360 -10.44 13.15 -12.64
N SER A 361 -9.41 13.31 -13.49
CA SER A 361 -8.99 12.27 -14.44
C SER A 361 -8.51 10.98 -13.75
N MET A 362 -7.85 11.10 -12.58
CA MET A 362 -7.45 9.94 -11.78
C MET A 362 -8.64 9.14 -11.27
N ALA A 363 -9.68 9.83 -10.79
CA ALA A 363 -10.88 9.16 -10.30
C ALA A 363 -11.53 8.29 -11.41
N ASP A 364 -11.62 8.84 -12.63
CA ASP A 364 -12.09 8.08 -13.80
C ASP A 364 -11.15 6.93 -14.19
N PHE A 365 -9.85 7.18 -14.15
CA PHE A 365 -8.85 6.17 -14.49
C PHE A 365 -8.92 4.95 -13.58
N PHE A 366 -9.21 5.12 -12.27
CA PHE A 366 -9.24 4.02 -11.31
C PHE A 366 -10.38 3.03 -11.54
N VAL A 367 -11.53 3.46 -12.06
CA VAL A 367 -12.69 2.58 -12.29
C VAL A 367 -12.84 2.13 -13.75
N ASN A 368 -12.14 2.79 -14.71
CA ASN A 368 -12.22 2.44 -16.12
C ASN A 368 -11.00 1.64 -16.62
N ARG A 369 -10.07 1.28 -15.75
CA ARG A 369 -8.91 0.47 -16.13
C ARG A 369 -9.31 -0.98 -16.44
N GLU A 370 -8.57 -1.58 -17.35
CA GLU A 370 -8.74 -2.97 -17.77
C GLU A 370 -7.67 -3.91 -17.20
N ARG A 371 -6.67 -3.32 -16.49
CA ARG A 371 -5.55 -4.05 -15.88
C ARG A 371 -4.95 -3.28 -14.68
#